data_d33661e06c08dfd9644e6c0e9b1c04be
#
_entry.id   d33661e06c08dfd9644e6c0e9b1c04be
#
_cell.length_a   1.000
_cell.length_b   1.000
_cell.length_c   1.000
_cell.angle_alpha   90.00
_cell.angle_beta   90.00
_cell.angle_gamma   90.00
#
_symmetry.space_group_name_H-M   'P 1'
#
loop_
_entity.id
_entity.type
_entity.pdbx_description
1 polymer ?
#
loop_
_entity_poly.entity_id
_entity_poly.type
_entity_poly.pdbx_seq_one_letter_code
_entity_poly.pdbx_strand_id
1 'polypeptide(L)'
;MQFKVLEKMTAAEFSIWMIPQLKPLREAILRYYKPDSCVASTAILLKHIQRHLGSRVQVEAISVDVVLTNAPYMQQFAQHPENLPSERVVQQWQRKHGAYKIGLGAWSDGESLTGHLVALVWLADIPMMVDMSLDQGRRTEWGIVPDPICILVPGYFIEGTKQISDSITNPPNSLYPHYFVGYGRALFEGWHLDHPDWTDKKGLHKKVLERYYG
;
A
#
# COMPACT_ATOMS: atom_id res chain seq x y z
N MET A 1 30.36 -11.31 -28.64
CA MET A 1 29.78 -10.67 -27.46
C MET A 1 28.43 -11.34 -27.22
N GLN A 2 28.35 -12.34 -26.36
CA GLN A 2 27.08 -13.02 -26.05
C GLN A 2 26.29 -12.07 -25.14
N PHE A 3 25.17 -11.56 -25.64
CA PHE A 3 24.18 -10.89 -24.80
C PHE A 3 23.61 -11.97 -23.86
N LYS A 4 24.03 -11.93 -22.59
CA LYS A 4 23.33 -12.66 -21.54
C LYS A 4 21.89 -12.13 -21.55
N VAL A 5 20.97 -12.97 -21.99
CA VAL A 5 19.53 -12.74 -21.80
C VAL A 5 19.37 -12.61 -20.28
N LEU A 6 19.10 -11.41 -19.81
CA LEU A 6 18.84 -11.16 -18.39
C LEU A 6 17.58 -11.95 -18.07
N GLU A 7 17.73 -13.01 -17.26
CA GLU A 7 16.62 -13.82 -16.80
C GLU A 7 15.54 -12.92 -16.21
N LYS A 8 14.31 -13.13 -16.63
CA LYS A 8 13.15 -12.37 -16.13
C LYS A 8 12.97 -12.75 -14.67
N MET A 9 12.99 -11.74 -13.79
CA MET A 9 12.69 -11.93 -12.36
C MET A 9 11.26 -12.42 -12.20
N THR A 10 11.06 -13.46 -11.42
CA THR A 10 9.73 -13.98 -11.05
C THR A 10 9.10 -13.13 -9.93
N ALA A 11 7.79 -13.22 -9.77
CA ALA A 11 7.06 -12.55 -8.67
C ALA A 11 7.58 -13.00 -7.28
N ALA A 12 7.93 -14.29 -7.14
CA ALA A 12 8.48 -14.82 -5.90
C ALA A 12 9.87 -14.23 -5.60
N GLU A 13 10.77 -14.20 -6.57
CA GLU A 13 12.10 -13.59 -6.42
C GLU A 13 12.02 -12.10 -6.10
N PHE A 14 11.10 -11.39 -6.77
CA PHE A 14 10.86 -9.98 -6.46
C PHE A 14 10.36 -9.79 -5.02
N SER A 15 9.41 -10.59 -4.56
CA SER A 15 8.89 -10.51 -3.20
C SER A 15 9.97 -10.83 -2.16
N ILE A 16 10.77 -11.87 -2.38
CA ILE A 16 11.90 -12.24 -1.50
C ILE A 16 12.92 -11.11 -1.42
N TRP A 17 13.21 -10.44 -2.55
CA TRP A 17 14.12 -9.30 -2.59
C TRP A 17 13.52 -8.05 -1.95
N MET A 18 12.24 -7.75 -2.19
CA MET A 18 11.61 -6.47 -1.84
C MET A 18 11.16 -6.40 -0.37
N ILE A 19 10.48 -7.43 0.12
CA ILE A 19 9.85 -7.41 1.45
C ILE A 19 10.83 -7.05 2.58
N PRO A 20 12.05 -7.61 2.67
CA PRO A 20 13.00 -7.26 3.73
C PRO A 20 13.45 -5.80 3.70
N GLN A 21 13.31 -5.12 2.57
CA GLN A 21 13.77 -3.75 2.37
C GLN A 21 12.71 -2.71 2.74
N LEU A 22 11.44 -3.09 2.73
CA LEU A 22 10.33 -2.14 2.88
C LEU A 22 10.37 -1.42 4.24
N LYS A 23 10.50 -2.17 5.32
CA LYS A 23 10.50 -1.58 6.67
C LYS A 23 11.71 -0.69 6.92
N PRO A 24 12.97 -1.11 6.64
CA PRO A 24 14.14 -0.24 6.80
C PRO A 24 14.07 1.02 5.92
N LEU A 25 13.58 0.90 4.68
CA LEU A 25 13.41 2.04 3.79
C LEU A 25 12.33 3.00 4.33
N ARG A 26 11.20 2.48 4.83
CA ARG A 26 10.16 3.27 5.47
C ARG A 26 10.68 4.01 6.72
N GLU A 27 11.48 3.36 7.55
CA GLU A 27 12.11 3.97 8.72
C GLU A 27 13.07 5.11 8.32
N ALA A 28 13.82 4.96 7.22
CA ALA A 28 14.66 6.02 6.68
C ALA A 28 13.82 7.22 6.21
N ILE A 29 12.68 6.99 5.56
CA ILE A 29 11.75 8.03 5.12
C ILE A 29 11.18 8.81 6.32
N LEU A 30 10.74 8.11 7.36
CA LEU A 30 10.14 8.72 8.55
C LEU A 30 11.10 9.62 9.36
N ARG A 31 12.39 9.63 9.01
CA ARG A 31 13.36 10.61 9.57
C ARG A 31 13.21 12.00 8.94
N TYR A 32 12.63 12.10 7.75
CA TYR A 32 12.55 13.32 6.96
C TYR A 32 11.12 13.73 6.62
N TYR A 33 10.18 12.78 6.67
CA TYR A 33 8.78 12.95 6.31
C TYR A 33 7.85 12.55 7.45
N LYS A 34 6.65 13.08 7.44
CA LYS A 34 5.60 12.70 8.39
C LYS A 34 5.07 11.28 8.11
N PRO A 35 4.42 10.63 9.07
CA PRO A 35 3.83 9.30 8.88
C PRO A 35 2.85 9.20 7.71
N ASP A 36 2.09 10.27 7.41
CA ASP A 36 1.09 10.36 6.34
C ASP A 36 1.67 10.65 4.95
N SER A 37 2.94 10.35 4.73
CA SER A 37 3.68 10.65 3.50
C SER A 37 3.66 9.51 2.48
N CYS A 38 2.49 9.04 2.03
CA CYS A 38 2.40 7.99 0.98
C CYS A 38 3.07 8.45 -0.33
N VAL A 39 2.94 9.73 -0.69
CA VAL A 39 3.52 10.31 -1.91
C VAL A 39 5.05 10.20 -1.88
N ALA A 40 5.71 10.70 -0.81
CA ALA A 40 7.16 10.59 -0.66
C ALA A 40 7.62 9.13 -0.63
N SER A 41 6.88 8.29 0.10
CA SER A 41 7.20 6.87 0.25
C SER A 41 7.19 6.14 -1.10
N THR A 42 6.14 6.36 -1.89
CA THR A 42 6.03 5.78 -3.22
C THR A 42 7.09 6.32 -4.17
N ALA A 43 7.31 7.64 -4.21
CA ALA A 43 8.33 8.24 -5.07
C ALA A 43 9.76 7.71 -4.77
N ILE A 44 10.10 7.58 -3.49
CA ILE A 44 11.41 7.06 -3.06
C ILE A 44 11.53 5.56 -3.35
N LEU A 45 10.46 4.79 -3.11
CA LEU A 45 10.39 3.37 -3.44
C LEU A 45 10.60 3.11 -4.93
N LEU A 46 9.94 3.86 -5.80
CA LEU A 46 10.13 3.75 -7.25
C LEU A 46 11.58 4.03 -7.65
N LYS A 47 12.20 5.06 -7.09
CA LYS A 47 13.63 5.37 -7.32
C LYS A 47 14.54 4.23 -6.83
N HIS A 48 14.22 3.64 -5.68
CA HIS A 48 14.97 2.50 -5.13
C HIS A 48 14.87 1.28 -6.05
N ILE A 49 13.67 0.90 -6.48
CA ILE A 49 13.44 -0.23 -7.39
C ILE A 49 14.15 0.01 -8.72
N GLN A 50 13.97 1.19 -9.32
CA GLN A 50 14.59 1.56 -10.59
C GLN A 50 16.12 1.52 -10.52
N ARG A 51 16.71 1.97 -9.41
CA ARG A 51 18.16 1.92 -9.19
C ARG A 51 18.72 0.49 -9.22
N HIS A 52 18.00 -0.47 -8.64
CA HIS A 52 18.50 -1.85 -8.49
C HIS A 52 18.13 -2.76 -9.65
N LEU A 53 16.95 -2.58 -10.22
CA LEU A 53 16.43 -3.44 -11.25
C LEU A 53 16.50 -2.83 -12.65
N GLY A 54 16.60 -1.50 -12.75
CA GLY A 54 16.75 -0.78 -14.02
C GLY A 54 15.66 -1.13 -15.01
N SER A 55 16.05 -1.42 -16.25
CA SER A 55 15.13 -1.76 -17.32
C SER A 55 14.51 -3.18 -17.26
N ARG A 56 14.85 -3.95 -16.23
CA ARG A 56 14.25 -5.30 -16.01
C ARG A 56 12.81 -5.24 -15.56
N VAL A 57 12.37 -4.10 -15.06
CA VAL A 57 11.02 -3.87 -14.57
C VAL A 57 10.51 -2.52 -15.08
N GLN A 58 9.21 -2.44 -15.31
CA GLN A 58 8.53 -1.16 -15.45
C GLN A 58 7.91 -0.83 -14.09
N VAL A 59 7.97 0.44 -13.70
CA VAL A 59 7.43 0.91 -12.41
C VAL A 59 6.59 2.15 -12.62
N GLU A 60 5.48 2.22 -11.91
CA GLU A 60 4.58 3.37 -11.92
C GLU A 60 3.94 3.56 -10.55
N ALA A 61 3.39 4.74 -10.31
CA ALA A 61 2.58 5.01 -9.12
C ALA A 61 1.10 4.91 -9.49
N ILE A 62 0.33 4.25 -8.65
CA ILE A 62 -1.12 4.19 -8.79
C ILE A 62 -1.82 4.69 -7.53
N SER A 63 -2.96 5.35 -7.75
CA SER A 63 -3.85 5.76 -6.67
C SER A 63 -4.80 4.62 -6.31
N VAL A 64 -4.94 4.36 -5.03
CA VAL A 64 -5.81 3.31 -4.49
C VAL A 64 -6.61 3.83 -3.30
N ASP A 65 -7.79 3.28 -3.11
CA ASP A 65 -8.52 3.36 -1.86
C ASP A 65 -8.15 2.15 -1.01
N VAL A 66 -7.81 2.36 0.24
CA VAL A 66 -7.42 1.29 1.15
C VAL A 66 -8.36 1.26 2.34
N VAL A 67 -8.85 0.08 2.65
CA VAL A 67 -9.63 -0.17 3.87
C VAL A 67 -8.92 -1.19 4.73
N LEU A 68 -8.64 -0.80 5.97
CA LEU A 68 -8.11 -1.65 7.01
C LEU A 68 -9.20 -1.97 8.02
N THR A 69 -9.36 -3.23 8.38
CA THR A 69 -10.36 -3.68 9.35
C THR A 69 -9.73 -4.63 10.35
N ASN A 70 -10.27 -4.68 11.57
CA ASN A 70 -9.87 -5.69 12.55
C ASN A 70 -10.73 -6.96 12.46
N ALA A 71 -10.31 -8.03 13.12
CA ALA A 71 -11.02 -9.30 13.12
C ALA A 71 -12.48 -9.21 13.58
N PRO A 72 -12.83 -8.49 14.66
CA PRO A 72 -14.23 -8.28 15.04
C PRO A 72 -15.08 -7.65 13.94
N TYR A 73 -14.54 -6.69 13.16
CA TYR A 73 -15.28 -6.11 12.04
C TYR A 73 -15.58 -7.16 10.97
N MET A 74 -14.60 -7.99 10.61
CA MET A 74 -14.79 -9.04 9.60
C MET A 74 -15.79 -10.10 10.07
N GLN A 75 -15.82 -10.43 11.36
CA GLN A 75 -16.83 -11.34 11.92
C GLN A 75 -18.25 -10.78 11.79
N GLN A 76 -18.44 -9.49 12.08
CA GLN A 76 -19.74 -8.84 11.90
C GLN A 76 -20.12 -8.76 10.42
N PHE A 77 -19.18 -8.40 9.55
CA PHE A 77 -19.40 -8.32 8.11
C PHE A 77 -19.79 -9.68 7.51
N ALA A 78 -19.15 -10.76 7.93
CA ALA A 78 -19.46 -12.12 7.46
C ALA A 78 -20.87 -12.60 7.84
N GLN A 79 -21.46 -12.04 8.89
CA GLN A 79 -22.85 -12.32 9.28
C GLN A 79 -23.90 -11.56 8.44
N HIS A 80 -23.46 -10.54 7.69
CA HIS A 80 -24.32 -9.65 6.91
C HIS A 80 -23.74 -9.41 5.49
N PRO A 81 -23.46 -10.46 4.71
CA PRO A 81 -22.71 -10.35 3.46
C PRO A 81 -23.45 -9.60 2.35
N GLU A 82 -24.76 -9.44 2.47
CA GLU A 82 -25.62 -8.96 1.38
C GLU A 82 -25.62 -7.44 1.19
N ASN A 83 -25.17 -6.68 2.20
CA ASN A 83 -25.19 -5.23 2.17
C ASN A 83 -23.96 -4.63 2.84
N LEU A 84 -23.34 -3.64 2.20
CA LEU A 84 -22.37 -2.78 2.86
C LEU A 84 -23.05 -2.13 4.08
N PRO A 85 -22.50 -2.28 5.29
CA PRO A 85 -23.14 -1.74 6.48
C PRO A 85 -23.20 -0.23 6.41
N SER A 86 -24.35 0.35 6.74
CA SER A 86 -24.47 1.79 6.91
C SER A 86 -23.57 2.28 8.05
N GLU A 87 -23.20 3.55 8.04
CA GLU A 87 -22.37 4.15 9.10
C GLU A 87 -22.97 3.91 10.50
N ARG A 88 -24.28 4.00 10.66
CA ARG A 88 -24.98 3.71 11.92
C ARG A 88 -24.74 2.28 12.39
N VAL A 89 -24.74 1.31 11.48
CA VAL A 89 -24.48 -0.10 11.78
C VAL A 89 -23.02 -0.28 12.19
N VAL A 90 -22.08 0.33 11.47
CA VAL A 90 -20.65 0.31 11.81
C VAL A 90 -20.41 0.88 13.20
N GLN A 91 -21.02 2.03 13.54
CA GLN A 91 -20.92 2.62 14.88
C GLN A 91 -21.50 1.72 15.98
N GLN A 92 -22.57 0.98 15.68
CA GLN A 92 -23.12 0.00 16.60
C GLN A 92 -22.18 -1.18 16.80
N TRP A 93 -21.56 -1.70 15.73
CA TRP A 93 -20.55 -2.76 15.81
C TRP A 93 -19.31 -2.32 16.62
N GLN A 94 -18.85 -1.08 16.39
CA GLN A 94 -17.77 -0.49 17.18
C GLN A 94 -18.06 -0.54 18.67
N ARG A 95 -19.24 -0.03 19.09
CA ARG A 95 -19.61 0.04 20.52
C ARG A 95 -19.84 -1.31 21.16
N LYS A 96 -20.43 -2.27 20.43
CA LYS A 96 -20.83 -3.56 20.98
C LYS A 96 -19.76 -4.63 20.85
N HIS A 97 -18.94 -4.58 19.82
CA HIS A 97 -18.05 -5.68 19.43
C HIS A 97 -16.59 -5.26 19.26
N GLY A 98 -16.26 -3.98 19.42
CA GLY A 98 -14.92 -3.48 19.13
C GLY A 98 -14.53 -3.64 17.65
N ALA A 99 -15.50 -3.58 16.74
CA ALA A 99 -15.31 -3.75 15.31
C ALA A 99 -14.90 -2.42 14.68
N TYR A 100 -13.65 -2.30 14.25
CA TYR A 100 -13.09 -1.07 13.71
C TYR A 100 -12.70 -1.20 12.25
N LYS A 101 -12.85 -0.10 11.51
CA LYS A 101 -12.42 0.05 10.13
C LYS A 101 -11.77 1.43 9.93
N ILE A 102 -10.73 1.50 9.10
CA ILE A 102 -10.02 2.74 8.74
C ILE A 102 -9.90 2.77 7.21
N GLY A 103 -10.23 3.90 6.61
CA GLY A 103 -9.91 4.21 5.22
C GLY A 103 -8.60 5.00 5.12
N LEU A 104 -7.79 4.69 4.11
CA LEU A 104 -6.67 5.52 3.70
C LEU A 104 -6.94 6.03 2.28
N GLY A 105 -6.78 7.35 2.09
CA GLY A 105 -6.86 7.98 0.77
C GLY A 105 -8.24 8.35 0.26
N ALA A 106 -9.30 7.76 0.76
CA ALA A 106 -10.67 8.14 0.41
C ALA A 106 -11.31 8.87 1.57
N TRP A 107 -11.99 9.96 1.31
CA TRP A 107 -12.84 10.68 2.26
C TRP A 107 -12.14 11.74 3.11
N SER A 108 -11.92 12.88 2.53
CA SER A 108 -12.02 14.16 3.23
C SER A 108 -13.25 14.89 2.69
N ASP A 109 -14.10 15.28 3.53
CA ASP A 109 -15.16 16.33 3.50
C ASP A 109 -15.59 16.97 2.15
N GLY A 110 -15.52 16.25 1.03
CA GLY A 110 -16.10 16.68 -0.26
C GLY A 110 -15.21 17.53 -1.16
N GLU A 111 -13.99 17.90 -0.78
CA GLU A 111 -13.20 18.85 -1.59
C GLU A 111 -11.95 18.29 -2.26
N SER A 112 -11.39 17.16 -1.85
CA SER A 112 -10.30 16.51 -2.60
C SER A 112 -10.16 15.04 -2.26
N LEU A 113 -10.59 14.18 -3.16
CA LEU A 113 -10.35 12.74 -3.10
C LEU A 113 -8.93 12.44 -3.58
N THR A 114 -7.96 12.62 -2.71
CA THR A 114 -6.58 12.19 -2.96
C THR A 114 -6.46 10.76 -2.49
N GLY A 115 -6.39 9.79 -3.37
CA GLY A 115 -6.20 8.38 -3.02
C GLY A 115 -4.95 8.13 -2.17
N HIS A 116 -4.80 6.92 -1.67
CA HIS A 116 -3.52 6.44 -1.14
C HIS A 116 -2.63 6.06 -2.31
N LEU A 117 -1.34 6.42 -2.27
CA LEU A 117 -0.42 6.19 -3.38
C LEU A 117 0.45 4.96 -3.10
N VAL A 118 0.50 4.05 -4.06
CA VAL A 118 1.30 2.83 -4.00
C VAL A 118 2.11 2.62 -5.28
N ALA A 119 3.16 1.80 -5.21
CA ALA A 119 3.95 1.43 -6.37
C ALA A 119 3.34 0.22 -7.07
N LEU A 120 3.21 0.29 -8.41
CA LEU A 120 2.95 -0.85 -9.27
C LEU A 120 4.22 -1.19 -10.03
N VAL A 121 4.61 -2.45 -9.99
CA VAL A 121 5.84 -2.99 -10.57
C VAL A 121 5.49 -4.11 -11.53
N TRP A 122 5.86 -3.94 -12.80
CA TRP A 122 5.63 -4.94 -13.84
C TRP A 122 6.87 -5.81 -14.02
N LEU A 123 6.70 -7.10 -13.73
CA LEU A 123 7.69 -8.14 -13.97
C LEU A 123 7.32 -8.86 -15.28
N ALA A 124 7.75 -8.30 -16.41
CA ALA A 124 7.16 -8.58 -17.71
C ALA A 124 5.64 -8.26 -17.70
N ASP A 125 4.78 -9.28 -17.75
CA ASP A 125 3.33 -9.12 -17.78
C ASP A 125 2.66 -9.36 -16.41
N ILE A 126 3.47 -9.53 -15.35
CA ILE A 126 2.97 -9.82 -14.01
C ILE A 126 3.03 -8.55 -13.17
N PRO A 127 1.89 -7.95 -12.80
CA PRO A 127 1.85 -6.77 -11.96
C PRO A 127 1.95 -7.13 -10.48
N MET A 128 2.87 -6.45 -9.79
CA MET A 128 3.05 -6.51 -8.35
C MET A 128 2.74 -5.14 -7.75
N MET A 129 1.92 -5.10 -6.71
CA MET A 129 1.69 -3.88 -5.93
C MET A 129 2.57 -3.89 -4.68
N VAL A 130 3.20 -2.75 -4.40
CA VAL A 130 4.00 -2.56 -3.20
C VAL A 130 3.47 -1.34 -2.44
N ASP A 131 2.94 -1.58 -1.26
CA ASP A 131 2.52 -0.53 -0.34
C ASP A 131 3.47 -0.49 0.85
N MET A 132 4.33 0.51 0.87
CA MET A 132 5.31 0.71 1.93
C MET A 132 4.77 1.56 3.08
N SER A 133 3.68 2.29 2.86
CA SER A 133 3.14 3.29 3.80
C SER A 133 1.81 2.89 4.43
N LEU A 134 1.48 1.62 4.41
CA LEU A 134 0.26 1.06 5.01
C LEU A 134 0.18 1.32 6.53
N ASP A 135 1.33 1.54 7.18
CA ASP A 135 1.46 1.92 8.59
C ASP A 135 0.76 3.23 8.98
N GLN A 136 0.36 4.06 8.00
CA GLN A 136 -0.51 5.23 8.22
C GLN A 136 -1.85 4.84 8.87
N GLY A 137 -2.35 3.64 8.58
CA GLY A 137 -3.56 3.07 9.16
C GLY A 137 -3.35 2.41 10.51
N ARG A 138 -2.16 2.49 11.12
CA ARG A 138 -1.89 1.86 12.39
C ARG A 138 -2.76 2.42 13.52
N ARG A 139 -3.48 1.52 14.19
CA ARG A 139 -4.27 1.77 15.41
C ARG A 139 -4.11 0.56 16.31
N THR A 140 -3.09 0.61 17.14
CA THR A 140 -2.70 -0.52 18.02
C THR A 140 -3.82 -0.89 18.98
N GLU A 141 -4.53 0.12 19.47
CA GLU A 141 -5.68 -0.03 20.38
C GLU A 141 -6.88 -0.73 19.73
N TRP A 142 -6.91 -0.80 18.39
CA TRP A 142 -7.94 -1.51 17.63
C TRP A 142 -7.45 -2.85 17.07
N GLY A 143 -6.23 -3.23 17.38
CA GLY A 143 -5.60 -4.42 16.83
C GLY A 143 -5.23 -4.29 15.33
N ILE A 144 -5.18 -3.06 14.80
CA ILE A 144 -4.77 -2.77 13.42
C ILE A 144 -3.32 -2.33 13.43
N VAL A 145 -2.41 -3.25 13.11
CA VAL A 145 -0.96 -3.02 13.09
C VAL A 145 -0.40 -3.49 11.75
N PRO A 146 -0.64 -2.72 10.67
CA PRO A 146 -0.24 -3.12 9.34
C PRO A 146 1.27 -3.01 9.14
N ASP A 147 1.82 -4.02 8.45
CA ASP A 147 3.16 -4.00 7.91
C ASP A 147 3.12 -3.62 6.42
N PRO A 148 4.23 -3.14 5.85
CA PRO A 148 4.35 -2.96 4.40
C PRO A 148 4.08 -4.27 3.66
N ILE A 149 3.46 -4.17 2.49
CA ILE A 149 3.10 -5.33 1.68
C ILE A 149 3.69 -5.30 0.28
N CYS A 150 3.88 -6.50 -0.28
CA CYS A 150 4.22 -6.71 -1.68
C CYS A 150 3.37 -7.89 -2.17
N ILE A 151 2.43 -7.65 -3.08
CA ILE A 151 1.43 -8.62 -3.51
C ILE A 151 1.27 -8.66 -5.02
N LEU A 152 0.86 -9.83 -5.53
CA LEU A 152 0.36 -9.98 -6.89
C LEU A 152 -0.95 -9.21 -7.06
N VAL A 153 -1.11 -8.56 -8.20
CA VAL A 153 -2.32 -7.81 -8.53
C VAL A 153 -3.09 -8.57 -9.61
N PRO A 154 -4.37 -8.87 -9.40
CA PRO A 154 -5.20 -9.47 -10.44
C PRO A 154 -5.38 -8.53 -11.65
N GLY A 155 -5.44 -9.10 -12.87
CA GLY A 155 -5.55 -8.33 -14.12
C GLY A 155 -6.74 -7.37 -14.14
N TYR A 156 -7.88 -7.79 -13.59
CA TYR A 156 -9.08 -6.94 -13.52
C TYR A 156 -8.91 -5.64 -12.71
N PHE A 157 -7.97 -5.61 -11.77
CA PHE A 157 -7.62 -4.40 -11.04
C PHE A 157 -6.90 -3.38 -11.90
N ILE A 158 -6.02 -3.86 -12.77
CA ILE A 158 -5.25 -3.03 -13.70
C ILE A 158 -6.17 -2.40 -14.76
N GLU A 159 -7.16 -3.14 -15.21
CA GLU A 159 -8.14 -2.69 -16.21
C GLU A 159 -9.11 -1.60 -15.69
N GLY A 160 -8.94 -1.18 -14.46
CA GLY A 160 -9.64 0.00 -13.91
C GLY A 160 -11.09 -0.22 -13.49
N THR A 161 -11.53 -1.47 -13.44
CA THR A 161 -12.97 -1.73 -13.38
C THR A 161 -13.57 -1.95 -12.01
N LYS A 162 -12.83 -2.24 -10.94
CA LYS A 162 -13.51 -2.43 -9.62
C LYS A 162 -12.56 -2.59 -8.42
N GLN A 163 -13.17 -2.56 -7.24
CA GLN A 163 -12.56 -2.85 -5.96
C GLN A 163 -11.88 -4.22 -5.96
N ILE A 164 -10.64 -4.28 -5.50
CA ILE A 164 -10.06 -5.53 -5.08
C ILE A 164 -10.66 -5.87 -3.73
N SER A 165 -11.44 -6.92 -3.68
CA SER A 165 -11.87 -7.54 -2.43
C SER A 165 -10.88 -8.60 -1.96
N ASP A 166 -9.60 -8.44 -2.25
CA ASP A 166 -8.59 -9.34 -1.71
C ASP A 166 -8.31 -8.93 -0.27
N SER A 167 -8.88 -9.68 0.64
CA SER A 167 -8.55 -9.57 2.06
C SER A 167 -7.17 -10.19 2.28
N ILE A 168 -6.18 -9.35 2.56
CA ILE A 168 -4.87 -9.81 2.97
C ILE A 168 -4.92 -10.01 4.48
N THR A 169 -4.77 -11.24 4.88
CA THR A 169 -4.60 -11.57 6.30
C THR A 169 -3.13 -11.52 6.66
N ASN A 170 -2.82 -11.04 7.86
CA ASN A 170 -1.51 -11.21 8.44
C ASN A 170 -1.08 -12.69 8.38
N PRO A 171 0.23 -12.96 8.24
CA PRO A 171 0.73 -14.32 8.26
C PRO A 171 0.20 -15.10 9.48
N PRO A 172 -0.15 -16.38 9.33
CA PRO A 172 -0.80 -17.16 10.39
C PRO A 172 0.01 -17.30 11.69
N ASN A 173 1.27 -16.88 11.71
CA ASN A 173 2.17 -16.95 12.86
C ASN A 173 2.28 -15.63 13.65
N SER A 174 1.52 -14.59 13.32
CA SER A 174 1.56 -13.37 14.12
C SER A 174 0.75 -13.58 15.40
N LEU A 175 1.39 -13.36 16.57
CA LEU A 175 0.75 -13.37 17.89
C LEU A 175 -0.26 -12.21 18.09
N TYR A 176 -0.45 -11.36 17.07
CA TYR A 176 -1.31 -10.20 17.12
C TYR A 176 -2.67 -10.47 16.49
N PRO A 177 -3.72 -9.78 16.95
CA PRO A 177 -5.02 -9.87 16.34
C PRO A 177 -4.94 -9.56 14.84
N HIS A 178 -5.59 -10.41 14.07
CA HIS A 178 -5.60 -10.29 12.61
C HIS A 178 -6.26 -8.97 12.20
N TYR A 179 -5.63 -8.27 11.28
CA TYR A 179 -6.24 -7.20 10.50
C TYR A 179 -6.38 -7.65 9.05
N PHE A 180 -7.28 -7.01 8.33
CA PHE A 180 -7.56 -7.29 6.93
C PHE A 180 -7.37 -6.00 6.13
N VAL A 181 -6.88 -6.13 4.92
CA VAL A 181 -6.67 -5.01 4.00
C VAL A 181 -7.45 -5.25 2.73
N GLY A 182 -8.25 -4.28 2.32
CA GLY A 182 -8.89 -4.24 1.02
C GLY A 182 -8.36 -3.07 0.20
N TYR A 183 -8.11 -3.29 -1.08
CA TYR A 183 -7.70 -2.25 -2.01
C TYR A 183 -8.75 -2.07 -3.11
N GLY A 184 -8.97 -0.81 -3.51
CA GLY A 184 -9.74 -0.43 -4.69
C GLY A 184 -8.98 0.59 -5.52
N ARG A 185 -9.28 0.70 -6.83
CA ARG A 185 -8.75 1.81 -7.65
C ARG A 185 -9.40 3.11 -7.21
N ALA A 186 -8.61 4.13 -6.93
CA ALA A 186 -9.12 5.47 -6.68
C ALA A 186 -9.58 6.13 -7.98
N LEU A 187 -10.62 6.96 -7.89
CA LEU A 187 -11.22 7.63 -9.05
C LEU A 187 -10.32 8.69 -9.69
N PHE A 188 -9.31 9.20 -8.97
CA PHE A 188 -8.44 10.28 -9.41
C PHE A 188 -7.02 9.79 -9.60
N GLU A 189 -6.62 9.62 -10.84
CA GLU A 189 -5.24 9.33 -11.21
C GLU A 189 -4.44 10.63 -11.40
N GLY A 190 -3.14 10.56 -11.11
CA GLY A 190 -2.22 11.68 -11.39
C GLY A 190 -2.24 12.85 -10.40
N TRP A 191 -3.11 12.86 -9.38
CA TRP A 191 -3.18 13.93 -8.37
C TRP A 191 -1.84 14.21 -7.67
N HIS A 192 -0.98 13.19 -7.58
CA HIS A 192 0.33 13.28 -6.93
C HIS A 192 1.39 14.00 -7.76
N LEU A 193 1.19 14.17 -9.08
CA LEU A 193 2.24 14.66 -10.00
C LEU A 193 2.75 16.04 -9.62
N ASP A 194 1.88 16.93 -9.16
CA ASP A 194 2.24 18.28 -8.71
C ASP A 194 2.55 18.35 -7.21
N HIS A 195 2.44 17.24 -6.50
CA HIS A 195 2.68 17.23 -5.05
C HIS A 195 4.16 17.53 -4.74
N PRO A 196 4.48 18.44 -3.79
CA PRO A 196 5.85 18.83 -3.49
C PRO A 196 6.75 17.68 -3.04
N ASP A 197 6.18 16.65 -2.42
CA ASP A 197 6.92 15.46 -1.99
C ASP A 197 7.13 14.45 -3.14
N TRP A 198 6.35 14.53 -4.23
CA TRP A 198 6.59 13.78 -5.46
C TRP A 198 7.72 14.39 -6.28
N THR A 199 7.63 15.70 -6.50
CA THR A 199 8.61 16.45 -7.29
C THR A 199 9.92 16.70 -6.56
N ASP A 200 10.02 16.29 -5.29
CA ASP A 200 11.21 16.44 -4.44
C ASP A 200 11.70 17.90 -4.32
N LYS A 201 10.76 18.85 -4.24
CA LYS A 201 11.08 20.30 -4.14
C LYS A 201 12.06 20.64 -3.01
N LYS A 202 12.12 19.78 -1.97
CA LYS A 202 13.02 19.97 -0.82
C LYS A 202 14.35 19.22 -0.95
N GLY A 203 14.53 18.42 -2.01
CA GLY A 203 15.73 17.61 -2.24
C GLY A 203 15.97 16.55 -1.14
N LEU A 204 14.89 16.00 -0.57
CA LEU A 204 14.99 15.05 0.54
C LEU A 204 15.11 13.60 0.10
N HIS A 205 14.64 13.24 -1.11
CA HIS A 205 14.71 11.85 -1.59
C HIS A 205 16.15 11.32 -1.61
N LYS A 206 17.08 12.14 -2.10
CA LYS A 206 18.50 11.78 -2.10
C LYS A 206 19.03 11.51 -0.69
N LYS A 207 18.71 12.38 0.27
CA LYS A 207 19.13 12.24 1.68
C LYS A 207 18.58 10.97 2.32
N VAL A 208 17.32 10.62 2.02
CA VAL A 208 16.71 9.37 2.48
C VAL A 208 17.45 8.16 1.93
N LEU A 209 17.71 8.13 0.62
CA LEU A 209 18.39 7.02 -0.03
C LEU A 209 19.87 6.91 0.42
N GLU A 210 20.59 8.03 0.57
CA GLU A 210 21.95 8.04 1.14
C GLU A 210 21.95 7.45 2.55
N ARG A 211 21.00 7.82 3.39
CA ARG A 211 20.87 7.24 4.73
C ARG A 211 20.53 5.76 4.72
N TYR A 212 19.69 5.34 3.78
CA TYR A 212 19.29 3.94 3.67
C TYR A 212 20.43 3.02 3.21
N TYR A 213 21.28 3.52 2.31
CA TYR A 213 22.40 2.74 1.76
C TYR A 213 23.72 2.85 2.56
N GLY A 214 23.87 3.87 3.39
CA GLY A 214 25.07 4.10 4.23
C GLY A 214 24.99 3.40 5.55
#